data_10b538023948769d9b7615c495f1c69c
#
_entry.id   10b538023948769d9b7615c495f1c69c
#
_cell.length_a   1.000
_cell.length_b   1.000
_cell.length_c   1.000
_cell.angle_alpha   90.00
_cell.angle_beta   90.00
_cell.angle_gamma   90.00
#
_symmetry.space_group_name_H-M   'P 1'
#
loop_
_entity.id
_entity.type
_entity.pdbx_description
1 polymer ?
#
loop_
_entity_poly.entity_id
_entity_poly.type
_entity_poly.pdbx_seq_one_letter_code
_entity_poly.pdbx_strand_id
1 'polypeptide(L)'
;MNKVIAGKNEYNRTFELSELVSAYYYRSSRPDKPYWERHNFSQIYVLLEGEGKYILDGTEYELSRGMMFYCPAEKDFMHIWNSEKVSFALISFVCNSEAMKIFEDGPVRLCEEELSLLIDIIRTTGRICDRSRVKKPPRYEMFIKPGTPAVVICYIYASIERLLSTIYCRLVGINLLLNEDQKANNYINSMQLVADVKSYLTEHVNEKVTLDELCKHFGVGQTALMQKFRLETNRTVIEYFNDLKIAKAKVLLQNTSKSFTDISDELGFSSINYFSKLFKLKTGMTLTEFSKISSKRGLRI
;
A
#
# COMPACT_ATOMS: atom_id res chain seq x y z
N MET A 1 8.82 -41.72 32.85
CA MET A 1 8.11 -41.48 31.58
C MET A 1 6.79 -40.82 31.92
N ASN A 2 6.79 -39.50 32.07
CA ASN A 2 5.59 -38.75 32.45
C ASN A 2 4.75 -38.53 31.19
N LYS A 3 3.62 -39.19 31.09
CA LYS A 3 2.57 -38.86 30.12
C LYS A 3 2.03 -37.49 30.46
N VAL A 4 2.34 -36.50 29.66
CA VAL A 4 1.59 -35.25 29.65
C VAL A 4 0.22 -35.55 29.09
N ILE A 5 -0.78 -35.71 29.95
CA ILE A 5 -2.18 -35.77 29.54
C ILE A 5 -2.53 -34.30 29.21
N ALA A 6 -2.65 -34.02 27.92
CA ALA A 6 -3.25 -32.78 27.49
C ALA A 6 -4.66 -32.70 28.06
N GLY A 7 -4.93 -31.78 28.96
CA GLY A 7 -6.28 -31.48 29.40
C GLY A 7 -7.16 -31.22 28.19
N LYS A 8 -8.45 -31.56 28.26
CA LYS A 8 -9.45 -31.13 27.27
C LYS A 8 -9.60 -29.62 27.35
N ASN A 9 -8.66 -28.87 26.78
CA ASN A 9 -8.91 -27.50 26.45
C ASN A 9 -9.64 -27.53 25.12
N GLU A 10 -10.87 -27.09 25.09
CA GLU A 10 -11.60 -26.80 23.85
C GLU A 10 -10.94 -25.59 23.22
N TYR A 11 -9.89 -25.83 22.46
CA TYR A 11 -9.30 -24.80 21.60
C TYR A 11 -10.20 -24.62 20.39
N ASN A 12 -11.20 -23.76 20.51
CA ASN A 12 -11.94 -23.32 19.35
C ASN A 12 -11.02 -22.43 18.51
N ARG A 13 -10.86 -22.76 17.22
CA ARG A 13 -10.15 -21.88 16.30
C ARG A 13 -10.89 -20.55 16.19
N THR A 14 -10.20 -19.44 16.43
CA THR A 14 -10.79 -18.11 16.31
C THR A 14 -11.23 -17.83 14.86
N PHE A 15 -10.40 -18.27 13.90
CA PHE A 15 -10.74 -18.22 12.48
C PHE A 15 -10.67 -19.66 11.93
N GLU A 16 -11.74 -20.10 11.33
CA GLU A 16 -11.82 -21.37 10.65
C GLU A 16 -12.44 -21.14 9.27
N LEU A 17 -11.60 -21.23 8.25
CA LEU A 17 -12.05 -21.13 6.87
C LEU A 17 -12.68 -22.45 6.45
N SER A 18 -13.95 -22.43 6.08
CA SER A 18 -14.64 -23.60 5.53
C SER A 18 -14.40 -23.74 4.03
N GLU A 19 -14.17 -22.61 3.31
CA GLU A 19 -13.93 -22.63 1.87
C GLU A 19 -13.00 -21.47 1.47
N LEU A 20 -12.06 -21.76 0.56
CA LEU A 20 -11.29 -20.75 -0.16
C LEU A 20 -11.87 -20.63 -1.58
N VAL A 21 -12.55 -19.52 -1.85
CA VAL A 21 -13.18 -19.25 -3.14
C VAL A 21 -12.15 -18.79 -4.16
N SER A 22 -11.29 -17.83 -3.78
CA SER A 22 -10.20 -17.35 -4.64
C SER A 22 -9.12 -16.59 -3.85
N ALA A 23 -7.91 -16.55 -4.42
CA ALA A 23 -6.86 -15.64 -3.96
C ALA A 23 -5.96 -15.26 -5.14
N TYR A 24 -5.86 -13.97 -5.45
CA TYR A 24 -5.08 -13.49 -6.59
C TYR A 24 -4.63 -12.04 -6.43
N TYR A 25 -3.69 -11.67 -7.28
CA TYR A 25 -3.25 -10.29 -7.49
C TYR A 25 -3.91 -9.73 -8.74
N TYR A 26 -4.46 -8.53 -8.62
CA TYR A 26 -5.05 -7.77 -9.72
C TYR A 26 -4.28 -6.49 -9.95
N ARG A 27 -4.12 -6.12 -11.22
CA ARG A 27 -3.55 -4.85 -11.64
C ARG A 27 -4.29 -4.34 -12.86
N SER A 28 -4.69 -3.07 -12.82
CA SER A 28 -5.28 -2.38 -13.95
C SER A 28 -4.60 -1.03 -14.18
N SER A 29 -4.43 -0.68 -15.45
CA SER A 29 -4.06 0.66 -15.89
C SER A 29 -5.29 1.52 -16.28
N ARG A 30 -6.47 0.93 -16.22
CA ARG A 30 -7.78 1.57 -16.42
C ARG A 30 -8.76 0.87 -15.50
N PRO A 31 -8.89 1.33 -14.25
CA PRO A 31 -9.82 0.73 -13.31
C PRO A 31 -11.25 0.77 -13.86
N ASP A 32 -11.99 -0.27 -13.52
CA ASP A 32 -13.38 -0.38 -13.94
C ASP A 32 -14.23 0.76 -13.36
N LYS A 33 -15.33 1.06 -14.03
CA LYS A 33 -16.34 2.01 -13.49
C LYS A 33 -16.89 1.44 -12.18
N PRO A 34 -17.16 2.30 -11.18
CA PRO A 34 -17.76 1.86 -9.92
C PRO A 34 -19.06 1.13 -10.16
N TYR A 35 -19.26 0.00 -9.51
CA TYR A 35 -20.52 -0.74 -9.47
C TYR A 35 -20.70 -1.41 -8.11
N TRP A 36 -21.94 -1.66 -7.74
CA TRP A 36 -22.26 -2.35 -6.51
C TRP A 36 -22.03 -3.85 -6.66
N GLU A 37 -21.40 -4.43 -5.65
CA GLU A 37 -21.14 -5.86 -5.55
C GLU A 37 -21.80 -6.42 -4.31
N ARG A 38 -22.22 -7.70 -4.37
CA ARG A 38 -22.72 -8.48 -3.26
C ARG A 38 -22.40 -9.95 -3.52
N HIS A 39 -21.86 -10.63 -2.52
CA HIS A 39 -21.47 -12.04 -2.62
C HIS A 39 -21.97 -12.84 -1.42
N ASN A 40 -22.13 -14.15 -1.61
CA ASN A 40 -22.44 -15.09 -0.53
C ASN A 40 -21.20 -15.60 0.22
N PHE A 41 -20.06 -14.96 0.00
CA PHE A 41 -18.79 -15.21 0.66
C PHE A 41 -18.13 -13.90 1.06
N SER A 42 -17.19 -13.96 2.00
CA SER A 42 -16.44 -12.81 2.45
C SER A 42 -15.21 -12.56 1.59
N GLN A 43 -14.79 -11.30 1.51
CA GLN A 43 -13.58 -10.92 0.79
C GLN A 43 -12.72 -9.97 1.62
N ILE A 44 -11.41 -10.11 1.50
CA ILE A 44 -10.46 -9.09 1.90
C ILE A 44 -9.71 -8.58 0.67
N TYR A 45 -9.62 -7.27 0.58
CA TYR A 45 -8.82 -6.56 -0.40
C TYR A 45 -7.68 -5.86 0.31
N VAL A 46 -6.51 -5.87 -0.28
CA VAL A 46 -5.38 -5.08 0.21
C VAL A 46 -4.87 -4.23 -0.94
N LEU A 47 -5.00 -2.91 -0.82
CA LEU A 47 -4.55 -1.99 -1.85
C LEU A 47 -3.01 -1.91 -1.85
N LEU A 48 -2.39 -2.25 -2.99
CA LEU A 48 -0.94 -2.31 -3.16
C LEU A 48 -0.39 -1.14 -4.00
N GLU A 49 -1.22 -0.57 -4.89
CA GLU A 49 -0.89 0.61 -5.70
C GLU A 49 -2.17 1.40 -5.98
N GLY A 50 -2.10 2.72 -5.86
CA GLY A 50 -3.21 3.63 -6.12
C GLY A 50 -3.90 4.14 -4.85
N GLU A 51 -4.97 4.87 -5.05
CA GLU A 51 -5.84 5.46 -4.04
C GLU A 51 -7.30 5.37 -4.49
N GLY A 52 -8.21 5.38 -3.55
CA GLY A 52 -9.64 5.30 -3.87
C GLY A 52 -10.50 5.34 -2.62
N LYS A 53 -11.76 4.95 -2.80
CA LYS A 53 -12.76 4.87 -1.75
C LYS A 53 -13.39 3.49 -1.72
N TYR A 54 -13.80 3.08 -0.55
CA TYR A 54 -14.58 1.88 -0.30
C TYR A 54 -15.88 2.27 0.39
N ILE A 55 -16.98 1.79 -0.11
CA ILE A 55 -18.31 2.03 0.45
C ILE A 55 -18.89 0.69 0.88
N LEU A 56 -19.24 0.58 2.16
CA LEU A 56 -19.88 -0.60 2.74
C LEU A 56 -21.18 -0.17 3.44
N ASP A 57 -22.29 -0.75 3.06
CA ASP A 57 -23.62 -0.42 3.61
C ASP A 57 -23.87 1.10 3.71
N GLY A 58 -23.41 1.87 2.72
CA GLY A 58 -23.55 3.34 2.67
C GLY A 58 -22.51 4.14 3.45
N THR A 59 -21.63 3.51 4.20
CA THR A 59 -20.50 4.18 4.88
C THR A 59 -19.29 4.24 3.95
N GLU A 60 -18.75 5.43 3.76
CA GLU A 60 -17.60 5.69 2.87
C GLU A 60 -16.29 5.72 3.66
N TYR A 61 -15.27 5.07 3.15
CA TYR A 61 -13.92 5.03 3.70
C TYR A 61 -12.89 5.39 2.64
N GLU A 62 -11.90 6.20 3.00
CA GLU A 62 -10.75 6.50 2.13
C GLU A 62 -9.77 5.33 2.14
N LEU A 63 -9.26 4.97 0.96
CA LEU A 63 -8.30 3.90 0.77
C LEU A 63 -6.97 4.44 0.25
N SER A 64 -5.89 4.00 0.86
CA SER A 64 -4.53 4.23 0.39
C SER A 64 -3.71 2.94 0.45
N ARG A 65 -2.55 2.95 -0.20
CA ARG A 65 -1.66 1.79 -0.25
C ARG A 65 -1.39 1.20 1.14
N GLY A 66 -1.41 -0.13 1.23
CA GLY A 66 -1.20 -0.90 2.45
C GLY A 66 -2.44 -1.05 3.33
N MET A 67 -3.57 -0.48 2.91
CA MET A 67 -4.83 -0.68 3.61
C MET A 67 -5.52 -1.95 3.14
N MET A 68 -5.96 -2.75 4.10
CA MET A 68 -6.88 -3.86 3.96
C MET A 68 -8.28 -3.38 4.26
N PHE A 69 -9.25 -3.80 3.47
CA PHE A 69 -10.67 -3.63 3.76
C PHE A 69 -11.40 -4.96 3.60
N TYR A 70 -12.42 -5.13 4.40
CA TYR A 70 -13.20 -6.34 4.49
C TYR A 70 -14.58 -6.14 3.94
N CYS A 71 -15.00 -7.05 3.06
CA CYS A 71 -16.33 -7.13 2.49
C CYS A 71 -17.01 -8.36 3.07
N PRO A 72 -17.91 -8.22 4.05
CA PRO A 72 -18.66 -9.35 4.59
C PRO A 72 -19.55 -9.99 3.55
N ALA A 73 -19.84 -11.28 3.74
CA ALA A 73 -20.86 -11.97 2.94
C ALA A 73 -22.23 -11.28 3.08
N GLU A 74 -23.01 -11.27 2.01
CA GLU A 74 -24.39 -10.72 1.95
C GLU A 74 -24.49 -9.21 2.21
N LYS A 75 -23.36 -8.45 2.16
CA LYS A 75 -23.35 -7.00 2.26
C LYS A 75 -23.11 -6.35 0.91
N ASP A 76 -23.73 -5.19 0.69
CA ASP A 76 -23.51 -4.38 -0.50
C ASP A 76 -22.27 -3.51 -0.32
N PHE A 77 -21.37 -3.57 -1.28
CA PHE A 77 -20.15 -2.77 -1.27
C PHE A 77 -19.76 -2.27 -2.67
N MET A 78 -18.96 -1.23 -2.72
CA MET A 78 -18.47 -0.63 -3.95
C MET A 78 -17.06 -0.06 -3.76
N HIS A 79 -16.23 -0.15 -4.80
CA HIS A 79 -14.95 0.55 -4.86
C HIS A 79 -15.04 1.70 -5.86
N ILE A 80 -14.40 2.83 -5.52
CA ILE A 80 -14.21 3.97 -6.41
C ILE A 80 -12.72 4.27 -6.45
N TRP A 81 -12.10 4.13 -7.61
CA TRP A 81 -10.67 4.35 -7.76
C TRP A 81 -10.39 5.76 -8.25
N ASN A 82 -9.53 6.49 -7.53
CA ASN A 82 -9.11 7.86 -7.87
C ASN A 82 -7.82 7.89 -8.68
N SER A 83 -7.14 6.75 -8.80
CA SER A 83 -5.87 6.59 -9.52
C SER A 83 -6.07 5.93 -10.88
N GLU A 84 -5.30 6.35 -11.88
CA GLU A 84 -5.26 5.70 -13.20
C GLU A 84 -4.72 4.26 -13.14
N LYS A 85 -3.83 4.00 -12.18
CA LYS A 85 -3.24 2.68 -11.96
C LYS A 85 -3.63 2.19 -10.58
N VAL A 86 -4.19 1.01 -10.54
CA VAL A 86 -4.60 0.35 -9.31
C VAL A 86 -4.10 -1.08 -9.30
N SER A 87 -3.56 -1.51 -8.18
CA SER A 87 -3.31 -2.92 -7.94
C SER A 87 -3.69 -3.31 -6.52
N PHE A 88 -4.25 -4.51 -6.39
CA PHE A 88 -4.63 -5.06 -5.10
C PHE A 88 -4.45 -6.57 -5.05
N ALA A 89 -4.30 -7.09 -3.85
CA ALA A 89 -4.46 -8.50 -3.54
C ALA A 89 -5.88 -8.74 -3.05
N LEU A 90 -6.50 -9.81 -3.52
CA LEU A 90 -7.85 -10.23 -3.14
C LEU A 90 -7.80 -11.65 -2.62
N ILE A 91 -8.46 -11.91 -1.49
CA ILE A 91 -8.75 -13.25 -0.99
C ILE A 91 -10.23 -13.34 -0.70
N SER A 92 -10.92 -14.30 -1.33
CA SER A 92 -12.33 -14.60 -1.15
C SER A 92 -12.48 -15.94 -0.45
N PHE A 93 -13.25 -15.99 0.62
CA PHE A 93 -13.35 -17.17 1.48
C PHE A 93 -14.68 -17.21 2.24
N VAL A 94 -15.01 -18.37 2.79
CA VAL A 94 -16.13 -18.55 3.72
C VAL A 94 -15.56 -18.77 5.12
N CYS A 95 -15.93 -17.88 6.04
CA CYS A 95 -15.57 -17.93 7.45
C CYS A 95 -16.73 -17.39 8.28
N ASN A 96 -17.32 -18.23 9.13
CA ASN A 96 -18.49 -17.89 9.95
C ASN A 96 -18.10 -17.47 11.38
N SER A 97 -16.84 -17.13 11.61
CA SER A 97 -16.37 -16.70 12.93
C SER A 97 -16.88 -15.31 13.31
N GLU A 98 -17.39 -15.18 14.53
CA GLU A 98 -17.76 -13.88 15.12
C GLU A 98 -16.57 -12.89 15.20
N ALA A 99 -15.34 -13.41 15.26
CA ALA A 99 -14.13 -12.59 15.27
C ALA A 99 -13.94 -11.78 13.96
N MET A 100 -14.59 -12.17 12.86
CA MET A 100 -14.56 -11.41 11.61
C MET A 100 -15.20 -10.02 11.73
N LYS A 101 -16.09 -9.81 12.71
CA LYS A 101 -16.77 -8.52 12.91
C LYS A 101 -15.82 -7.37 13.19
N ILE A 102 -14.63 -7.63 13.77
CA ILE A 102 -13.64 -6.59 14.04
C ILE A 102 -13.17 -5.88 12.75
N PHE A 103 -13.25 -6.57 11.61
CA PHE A 103 -12.84 -6.02 10.31
C PHE A 103 -13.95 -5.20 9.65
N GLU A 104 -15.18 -5.19 10.20
CA GLU A 104 -16.30 -4.37 9.72
C GLU A 104 -16.22 -2.93 10.22
N ASP A 105 -15.39 -2.65 11.22
CA ASP A 105 -15.21 -1.29 11.78
C ASP A 105 -14.50 -0.32 10.82
N GLY A 106 -13.98 -0.82 9.70
CA GLY A 106 -13.37 -0.03 8.64
C GLY A 106 -12.03 -0.59 8.14
N PRO A 107 -11.39 0.12 7.21
CA PRO A 107 -10.11 -0.30 6.66
C PRO A 107 -8.99 -0.35 7.71
N VAL A 108 -8.16 -1.37 7.63
CA VAL A 108 -7.03 -1.62 8.53
C VAL A 108 -5.73 -1.48 7.76
N ARG A 109 -4.79 -0.66 8.24
CA ARG A 109 -3.44 -0.61 7.66
C ARG A 109 -2.64 -1.83 8.10
N LEU A 110 -2.11 -2.56 7.12
CA LEU A 110 -1.27 -3.73 7.39
C LEU A 110 0.17 -3.31 7.70
N CYS A 111 0.80 -4.02 8.64
CA CYS A 111 2.23 -3.91 8.90
C CYS A 111 3.04 -4.74 7.89
N GLU A 112 4.39 -4.61 7.91
CA GLU A 112 5.28 -5.30 6.98
C GLU A 112 5.17 -6.83 7.07
N GLU A 113 5.00 -7.38 8.27
CA GLU A 113 4.85 -8.82 8.49
C GLU A 113 3.54 -9.33 7.90
N GLU A 114 2.43 -8.62 8.11
CA GLU A 114 1.12 -8.95 7.56
C GLU A 114 1.11 -8.87 6.02
N LEU A 115 1.77 -7.84 5.46
CA LEU A 115 1.97 -7.72 4.01
C LEU A 115 2.84 -8.87 3.46
N SER A 116 3.88 -9.28 4.18
CA SER A 116 4.72 -10.41 3.79
C SER A 116 3.93 -11.73 3.76
N LEU A 117 3.10 -11.98 4.78
CA LEU A 117 2.19 -13.13 4.80
C LEU A 117 1.21 -13.11 3.63
N LEU A 118 0.60 -11.96 3.36
CA LEU A 118 -0.30 -11.79 2.22
C LEU A 118 0.39 -12.10 0.89
N ILE A 119 1.59 -11.56 0.67
CA ILE A 119 2.37 -11.79 -0.55
C ILE A 119 2.67 -13.28 -0.74
N ASP A 120 3.01 -13.99 0.34
CA ASP A 120 3.28 -15.42 0.28
C ASP A 120 2.03 -16.24 -0.05
N ILE A 121 0.87 -15.90 0.52
CA ILE A 121 -0.43 -16.50 0.17
C ILE A 121 -0.70 -16.32 -1.32
N ILE A 122 -0.64 -15.09 -1.84
CA ILE A 122 -0.92 -14.77 -3.25
C ILE A 122 0.07 -15.46 -4.19
N ARG A 123 1.35 -15.52 -3.82
CA ARG A 123 2.38 -16.20 -4.61
C ARG A 123 2.15 -17.71 -4.66
N THR A 124 1.84 -18.31 -3.53
CA THR A 124 1.60 -19.77 -3.43
C THR A 124 0.34 -20.15 -4.19
N THR A 125 -0.75 -19.40 -4.02
CA THR A 125 -2.01 -19.60 -4.76
C THR A 125 -1.81 -19.45 -6.26
N GLY A 126 -1.06 -18.42 -6.69
CA GLY A 126 -0.75 -18.19 -8.10
C GLY A 126 0.04 -19.34 -8.77
N ARG A 127 0.81 -20.13 -8.01
CA ARG A 127 1.53 -21.30 -8.53
C ARG A 127 0.62 -22.49 -8.80
N ILE A 128 -0.42 -22.66 -8.00
CA ILE A 128 -1.36 -23.78 -8.10
C ILE A 128 -2.61 -23.47 -8.90
N CYS A 129 -2.89 -22.20 -9.18
CA CYS A 129 -4.04 -21.77 -9.97
C CYS A 129 -3.87 -22.13 -11.45
N ASP A 130 -4.89 -22.77 -12.04
CA ASP A 130 -4.99 -23.02 -13.47
C ASP A 130 -5.57 -21.81 -14.19
N ARG A 131 -4.70 -20.93 -14.62
CA ARG A 131 -5.08 -19.67 -15.32
C ARG A 131 -5.76 -19.90 -16.67
N SER A 132 -5.61 -21.07 -17.28
CA SER A 132 -6.24 -21.39 -18.58
C SER A 132 -7.78 -21.49 -18.45
N ARG A 133 -8.27 -21.81 -17.27
CA ARG A 133 -9.69 -21.94 -16.93
C ARG A 133 -10.33 -20.67 -16.40
N VAL A 134 -9.53 -19.69 -16.03
CA VAL A 134 -10.02 -18.39 -15.54
C VAL A 134 -10.53 -17.58 -16.74
N LYS A 135 -11.84 -17.57 -16.93
CA LYS A 135 -12.48 -16.66 -17.90
C LYS A 135 -12.48 -15.26 -17.29
N LYS A 136 -12.46 -14.20 -18.14
CA LYS A 136 -12.33 -12.77 -17.75
C LYS A 136 -12.99 -12.38 -16.41
N PRO A 137 -12.33 -11.49 -15.62
CA PRO A 137 -12.93 -10.94 -14.40
C PRO A 137 -14.33 -10.32 -14.64
N PRO A 138 -15.25 -10.35 -13.68
CA PRO A 138 -15.07 -10.86 -12.32
C PRO A 138 -15.55 -12.33 -12.21
N ARG A 139 -14.61 -13.26 -12.15
CA ARG A 139 -14.93 -14.64 -11.74
C ARG A 139 -14.12 -14.97 -10.52
N TYR A 140 -14.83 -15.14 -9.44
CA TYR A 140 -14.28 -15.37 -8.11
C TYR A 140 -13.80 -16.83 -7.88
N GLU A 141 -14.04 -17.72 -8.84
CA GLU A 141 -13.67 -19.15 -8.71
C GLU A 141 -12.18 -19.36 -9.03
N MET A 142 -11.49 -20.00 -8.13
CA MET A 142 -10.12 -20.46 -8.31
C MET A 142 -10.12 -21.91 -8.77
N PHE A 143 -9.58 -22.16 -9.96
CA PHE A 143 -9.37 -23.53 -10.46
C PHE A 143 -7.98 -24.00 -10.09
N ILE A 144 -7.91 -25.05 -9.29
CA ILE A 144 -6.65 -25.67 -8.86
C ILE A 144 -6.15 -26.60 -9.95
N LYS A 145 -4.85 -26.57 -10.25
CA LYS A 145 -4.20 -27.48 -11.21
C LYS A 145 -4.35 -28.92 -10.76
N PRO A 146 -4.69 -29.85 -11.67
CA PRO A 146 -4.68 -31.28 -11.37
C PRO A 146 -3.33 -31.71 -10.79
N GLY A 147 -3.36 -32.58 -9.79
CA GLY A 147 -2.16 -33.11 -9.14
C GLY A 147 -1.53 -32.17 -8.09
N THR A 148 -2.15 -31.04 -7.77
CA THR A 148 -1.70 -30.21 -6.66
C THR A 148 -1.80 -31.01 -5.35
N PRO A 149 -0.70 -31.16 -4.58
CA PRO A 149 -0.73 -31.91 -3.32
C PRO A 149 -1.66 -31.25 -2.30
N ALA A 150 -2.48 -32.04 -1.59
CA ALA A 150 -3.41 -31.52 -0.59
C ALA A 150 -2.71 -30.69 0.51
N VAL A 151 -1.46 -31.01 0.85
CA VAL A 151 -0.68 -30.26 1.84
C VAL A 151 -0.46 -28.79 1.43
N VAL A 152 -0.40 -28.50 0.12
CA VAL A 152 -0.27 -27.11 -0.37
C VAL A 152 -1.58 -26.34 -0.14
N ILE A 153 -2.72 -27.01 -0.30
CA ILE A 153 -4.02 -26.41 0.01
C ILE A 153 -4.12 -26.16 1.52
N CYS A 154 -3.78 -27.14 2.36
CA CYS A 154 -3.73 -26.96 3.82
C CYS A 154 -2.82 -25.79 4.23
N TYR A 155 -1.65 -25.66 3.58
CA TYR A 155 -0.73 -24.55 3.82
C TYR A 155 -1.38 -23.20 3.54
N ILE A 156 -2.11 -23.06 2.44
CA ILE A 156 -2.79 -21.80 2.07
C ILE A 156 -3.86 -21.45 3.10
N TYR A 157 -4.72 -22.41 3.50
CA TYR A 157 -5.73 -22.18 4.54
C TYR A 157 -5.09 -21.73 5.85
N ALA A 158 -4.09 -22.46 6.32
CA ALA A 158 -3.37 -22.13 7.55
C ALA A 158 -2.68 -20.73 7.45
N SER A 159 -2.18 -20.37 6.28
CA SER A 159 -1.56 -19.06 6.06
C SER A 159 -2.57 -17.91 6.11
N ILE A 160 -3.78 -18.10 5.56
CA ILE A 160 -4.87 -17.11 5.63
C ILE A 160 -5.36 -16.99 7.07
N GLU A 161 -5.61 -18.09 7.77
CA GLU A 161 -6.00 -18.09 9.19
C GLU A 161 -4.94 -17.40 10.06
N ARG A 162 -3.67 -17.65 9.78
CA ARG A 162 -2.54 -16.96 10.44
C ARG A 162 -2.57 -15.45 10.17
N LEU A 163 -2.78 -15.03 8.93
CA LEU A 163 -2.87 -13.60 8.58
C LEU A 163 -4.00 -12.92 9.36
N LEU A 164 -5.21 -13.50 9.32
CA LEU A 164 -6.37 -12.98 10.06
C LEU A 164 -6.12 -12.92 11.57
N SER A 165 -5.54 -13.99 12.14
CA SER A 165 -5.21 -14.06 13.57
C SER A 165 -4.16 -13.03 13.96
N THR A 166 -3.13 -12.80 13.14
CA THR A 166 -2.09 -11.80 13.41
C THR A 166 -2.68 -10.40 13.44
N ILE A 167 -3.49 -10.04 12.44
CA ILE A 167 -4.17 -8.74 12.39
C ILE A 167 -5.13 -8.58 13.57
N TYR A 168 -5.96 -9.59 13.85
CA TYR A 168 -6.90 -9.60 14.98
C TYR A 168 -6.19 -9.34 16.30
N CYS A 169 -5.14 -10.12 16.61
CA CYS A 169 -4.40 -9.98 17.86
C CYS A 169 -3.81 -8.57 18.00
N ARG A 170 -3.29 -7.99 16.95
CA ARG A 170 -2.80 -6.61 16.95
C ARG A 170 -3.92 -5.61 17.23
N LEU A 171 -5.10 -5.77 16.62
CA LEU A 171 -6.23 -4.88 16.80
C LEU A 171 -6.80 -4.94 18.23
N VAL A 172 -6.82 -6.12 18.86
CA VAL A 172 -7.31 -6.29 20.24
C VAL A 172 -6.20 -6.12 21.29
N GLY A 173 -4.98 -5.76 20.89
CA GLY A 173 -3.87 -5.54 21.82
C GLY A 173 -3.26 -6.81 22.42
N ILE A 174 -3.52 -7.99 21.83
CA ILE A 174 -2.86 -9.25 22.21
C ILE A 174 -1.51 -9.31 21.55
N ASN A 175 -0.45 -9.36 22.36
CA ASN A 175 0.91 -9.52 21.87
C ASN A 175 1.23 -11.01 21.65
N LEU A 176 1.28 -11.45 20.39
CA LEU A 176 1.55 -12.86 20.03
C LEU A 176 3.03 -13.24 20.13
N LEU A 177 3.94 -12.29 20.18
CA LEU A 177 5.37 -12.54 20.05
C LEU A 177 6.11 -11.89 21.25
N LEU A 178 6.66 -12.70 22.11
CA LEU A 178 7.46 -12.29 23.29
C LEU A 178 8.75 -11.48 22.95
N ASN A 179 8.99 -11.15 21.66
CA ASN A 179 10.10 -10.33 21.19
C ASN A 179 9.65 -9.02 20.50
N GLU A 180 8.44 -8.54 20.76
CA GLU A 180 7.82 -7.43 20.03
C GLU A 180 8.25 -6.05 20.48
N ASP A 181 8.83 -5.87 21.62
CA ASP A 181 9.39 -4.56 22.02
C ASP A 181 10.43 -4.04 21.01
N GLN A 182 11.13 -4.94 20.36
CA GLN A 182 12.08 -4.58 19.30
C GLN A 182 11.41 -4.38 17.92
N LYS A 183 10.37 -5.15 17.56
CA LYS A 183 9.73 -5.05 16.23
C LYS A 183 8.70 -3.92 16.17
N ALA A 184 7.86 -3.75 17.20
CA ALA A 184 6.94 -2.62 17.29
C ALA A 184 7.72 -1.29 17.39
N ASN A 185 8.81 -1.24 18.17
CA ASN A 185 9.73 -0.12 18.18
C ASN A 185 10.41 0.09 16.81
N ASN A 186 10.78 -0.97 16.11
CA ASN A 186 11.37 -0.87 14.76
C ASN A 186 10.35 -0.36 13.72
N TYR A 187 9.07 -0.72 13.83
CA TYR A 187 8.02 -0.23 12.93
C TYR A 187 7.66 1.23 13.23
N ILE A 188 7.43 1.57 14.49
CA ILE A 188 7.20 2.96 14.93
C ILE A 188 8.40 3.82 14.56
N ASN A 189 9.62 3.34 14.80
CA ASN A 189 10.85 4.00 14.40
C ASN A 189 11.00 4.10 12.88
N SER A 190 10.46 3.14 12.12
CA SER A 190 10.46 3.19 10.65
C SER A 190 9.51 4.25 10.11
N MET A 191 8.28 4.33 10.63
CA MET A 191 7.32 5.37 10.26
C MET A 191 7.83 6.75 10.68
N GLN A 192 8.37 6.87 11.90
CA GLN A 192 8.95 8.10 12.41
C GLN A 192 10.13 8.53 11.55
N LEU A 193 11.04 7.62 11.22
CA LEU A 193 12.18 7.89 10.33
C LEU A 193 11.71 8.46 8.97
N VAL A 194 10.69 7.86 8.34
CA VAL A 194 10.19 8.34 7.05
C VAL A 194 9.53 9.71 7.18
N ALA A 195 8.79 9.95 8.27
CA ALA A 195 8.22 11.26 8.58
C ALA A 195 9.30 12.32 8.78
N ASP A 196 10.34 12.00 9.54
CA ASP A 196 11.47 12.89 9.82
C ASP A 196 12.26 13.19 8.54
N VAL A 197 12.49 12.19 7.69
CA VAL A 197 13.13 12.39 6.37
C VAL A 197 12.29 13.30 5.48
N LYS A 198 10.97 13.16 5.46
CA LYS A 198 10.08 14.06 4.69
C LYS A 198 10.14 15.49 5.20
N SER A 199 10.14 15.69 6.51
CA SER A 199 10.28 17.01 7.14
C SER A 199 11.60 17.63 6.78
N TYR A 200 12.70 16.91 6.98
CA TYR A 200 14.04 17.34 6.62
C TYR A 200 14.15 17.75 5.15
N LEU A 201 13.65 16.95 4.21
CA LEU A 201 13.66 17.27 2.78
C LEU A 201 12.81 18.49 2.44
N THR A 202 11.73 18.71 3.17
CA THR A 202 10.88 19.91 2.98
C THR A 202 11.58 21.17 3.47
N GLU A 203 12.25 21.11 4.60
CA GLU A 203 13.01 22.23 5.19
C GLU A 203 14.24 22.57 4.32
N HIS A 204 14.91 21.56 3.77
CA HIS A 204 16.13 21.71 2.96
C HIS A 204 15.85 21.68 1.44
N VAL A 205 14.62 22.02 1.02
CA VAL A 205 14.22 21.96 -0.39
C VAL A 205 15.03 22.88 -1.31
N ASN A 206 15.71 23.90 -0.76
CA ASN A 206 16.59 24.82 -1.48
C ASN A 206 18.04 24.32 -1.58
N GLU A 207 18.34 23.19 -0.96
CA GLU A 207 19.69 22.69 -0.85
C GLU A 207 19.90 21.48 -1.75
N LYS A 208 21.16 21.13 -1.98
CA LYS A 208 21.53 19.88 -2.60
C LYS A 208 21.69 18.84 -1.50
N VAL A 209 20.66 18.00 -1.33
CA VAL A 209 20.68 16.91 -0.36
C VAL A 209 20.99 15.59 -1.09
N THR A 210 21.95 14.86 -0.61
CA THR A 210 22.35 13.53 -1.12
C THR A 210 21.81 12.42 -0.22
N LEU A 211 21.70 11.22 -0.77
CA LEU A 211 21.27 10.05 -0.01
C LEU A 211 22.28 9.71 1.12
N ASP A 212 23.57 9.90 0.88
CA ASP A 212 24.62 9.66 1.88
C ASP A 212 24.54 10.65 3.06
N GLU A 213 24.22 11.90 2.80
CA GLU A 213 23.97 12.91 3.85
C GLU A 213 22.77 12.54 4.71
N LEU A 214 21.67 12.12 4.10
CA LEU A 214 20.50 11.62 4.83
C LEU A 214 20.85 10.40 5.68
N CYS A 215 21.58 9.44 5.12
CA CYS A 215 22.00 8.24 5.85
C CYS A 215 22.85 8.58 7.07
N LYS A 216 23.77 9.54 6.94
CA LYS A 216 24.60 10.03 8.05
C LYS A 216 23.78 10.79 9.07
N HIS A 217 22.89 11.68 8.62
CA HIS A 217 22.06 12.50 9.50
C HIS A 217 21.12 11.65 10.37
N PHE A 218 20.49 10.64 9.78
CA PHE A 218 19.54 9.77 10.47
C PHE A 218 20.15 8.49 11.07
N GLY A 219 21.45 8.26 10.89
CA GLY A 219 22.16 7.09 11.44
C GLY A 219 21.69 5.75 10.87
N VAL A 220 21.27 5.73 9.59
CA VAL A 220 20.70 4.56 8.93
C VAL A 220 21.47 4.15 7.69
N GLY A 221 21.50 2.85 7.39
CA GLY A 221 22.10 2.35 6.16
C GLY A 221 21.25 2.71 4.92
N GLN A 222 21.92 2.94 3.79
CA GLN A 222 21.30 3.36 2.54
C GLN A 222 20.20 2.40 2.07
N THR A 223 20.46 1.09 2.10
CA THR A 223 19.49 0.06 1.71
C THR A 223 18.23 0.11 2.59
N ALA A 224 18.42 0.24 3.90
CA ALA A 224 17.32 0.30 4.86
C ALA A 224 16.48 1.58 4.67
N LEU A 225 17.11 2.74 4.49
CA LEU A 225 16.42 4.00 4.21
C LEU A 225 15.59 3.91 2.93
N MET A 226 16.21 3.44 1.84
CA MET A 226 15.53 3.31 0.54
C MET A 226 14.33 2.37 0.59
N GLN A 227 14.48 1.20 1.24
CA GLN A 227 13.39 0.24 1.39
C GLN A 227 12.23 0.81 2.21
N LYS A 228 12.53 1.36 3.40
CA LYS A 228 11.52 1.93 4.30
C LYS A 228 10.78 3.10 3.64
N PHE A 229 11.52 4.01 3.02
CA PHE A 229 10.94 5.17 2.35
C PHE A 229 10.06 4.76 1.16
N ARG A 230 10.50 3.78 0.36
CA ARG A 230 9.73 3.27 -0.78
C ARG A 230 8.48 2.52 -0.35
N LEU A 231 8.54 1.74 0.73
CA LEU A 231 7.38 1.05 1.31
C LEU A 231 6.30 2.03 1.74
N GLU A 232 6.70 3.13 2.41
CA GLU A 232 5.75 4.11 2.97
C GLU A 232 5.23 5.11 1.92
N THR A 233 6.07 5.51 0.96
CA THR A 233 5.73 6.61 0.04
C THR A 233 5.46 6.16 -1.39
N ASN A 234 5.74 4.89 -1.72
CA ASN A 234 5.74 4.33 -3.07
C ASN A 234 6.71 5.04 -4.06
N ARG A 235 7.66 5.81 -3.54
CA ARG A 235 8.64 6.60 -4.29
C ARG A 235 10.02 6.40 -3.69
N THR A 236 11.04 6.62 -4.50
CA THR A 236 12.39 6.77 -3.94
C THR A 236 12.52 8.12 -3.23
N VAL A 237 13.47 8.23 -2.31
CA VAL A 237 13.79 9.48 -1.60
C VAL A 237 14.08 10.61 -2.59
N ILE A 238 14.86 10.33 -3.64
CA ILE A 238 15.25 11.31 -4.66
C ILE A 238 14.05 11.74 -5.54
N GLU A 239 13.16 10.80 -5.91
CA GLU A 239 11.94 11.16 -6.63
C GLU A 239 11.04 12.07 -5.80
N TYR A 240 10.87 11.77 -4.52
CA TYR A 240 10.09 12.58 -3.59
C TYR A 240 10.68 13.99 -3.44
N PHE A 241 12.01 14.09 -3.25
CA PHE A 241 12.69 15.36 -3.14
C PHE A 241 12.60 16.20 -4.42
N ASN A 242 12.74 15.57 -5.57
CA ASN A 242 12.54 16.21 -6.86
C ASN A 242 11.12 16.74 -7.02
N ASP A 243 10.10 16.01 -6.56
CA ASP A 243 8.71 16.47 -6.61
C ASP A 243 8.49 17.70 -5.73
N LEU A 244 9.10 17.77 -4.53
CA LEU A 244 9.09 18.97 -3.68
C LEU A 244 9.73 20.17 -4.37
N LYS A 245 10.92 19.99 -4.97
CA LYS A 245 11.62 21.05 -5.73
C LYS A 245 10.78 21.55 -6.91
N ILE A 246 10.16 20.66 -7.66
CA ILE A 246 9.30 21.05 -8.79
C ILE A 246 8.05 21.79 -8.30
N ALA A 247 7.45 21.37 -7.19
CA ALA A 247 6.33 22.09 -6.59
C ALA A 247 6.72 23.54 -6.20
N LYS A 248 7.87 23.70 -5.56
CA LYS A 248 8.40 25.02 -5.20
C LYS A 248 8.80 25.85 -6.42
N ALA A 249 9.38 25.23 -7.45
CA ALA A 249 9.69 25.88 -8.72
C ALA A 249 8.45 26.49 -9.38
N LYS A 250 7.31 25.76 -9.36
CA LYS A 250 6.04 26.30 -9.89
C LYS A 250 5.62 27.58 -9.16
N VAL A 251 5.75 27.62 -7.85
CA VAL A 251 5.42 28.80 -7.03
C VAL A 251 6.36 29.96 -7.37
N LEU A 252 7.67 29.72 -7.48
CA LEU A 252 8.64 30.75 -7.82
C LEU A 252 8.41 31.32 -9.24
N LEU A 253 8.14 30.44 -10.21
CA LEU A 253 7.83 30.82 -11.59
C LEU A 253 6.55 31.67 -11.73
N GLN A 254 5.60 31.50 -10.79
CA GLN A 254 4.34 32.23 -10.78
C GLN A 254 4.45 33.61 -10.07
N ASN A 255 5.26 33.65 -9.00
CA ASN A 255 5.22 34.79 -8.06
C ASN A 255 6.47 35.65 -8.09
N THR A 256 7.46 35.38 -8.92
CA THR A 256 8.70 36.12 -9.00
C THR A 256 9.11 36.40 -10.45
N SER A 257 9.96 37.38 -10.64
CA SER A 257 10.60 37.71 -11.93
C SER A 257 12.01 37.10 -12.08
N LYS A 258 12.35 36.12 -11.24
CA LYS A 258 13.65 35.42 -11.27
C LYS A 258 13.87 34.72 -12.59
N SER A 259 15.12 34.68 -13.06
CA SER A 259 15.46 33.89 -14.23
C SER A 259 15.37 32.39 -13.93
N PHE A 260 15.25 31.57 -14.96
CA PHE A 260 15.22 30.11 -14.78
C PHE A 260 16.52 29.57 -14.17
N THR A 261 17.65 30.24 -14.43
CA THR A 261 18.95 29.92 -13.85
C THR A 261 18.94 30.22 -12.35
N ASP A 262 18.46 31.39 -11.95
CA ASP A 262 18.38 31.79 -10.53
C ASP A 262 17.48 30.84 -9.74
N ILE A 263 16.35 30.42 -10.33
CA ILE A 263 15.44 29.43 -9.70
C ILE A 263 16.12 28.05 -9.59
N SER A 264 16.86 27.63 -10.63
CA SER A 264 17.64 26.39 -10.62
C SER A 264 18.67 26.38 -9.49
N ASP A 265 19.42 27.47 -9.34
CA ASP A 265 20.45 27.64 -8.34
C ASP A 265 19.85 27.72 -6.93
N GLU A 266 18.79 28.52 -6.75
CA GLU A 266 18.06 28.65 -5.48
C GLU A 266 17.49 27.31 -4.97
N LEU A 267 17.08 26.45 -5.88
CA LEU A 267 16.55 25.14 -5.54
C LEU A 267 17.63 24.05 -5.49
N GLY A 268 18.91 24.41 -5.60
CA GLY A 268 20.04 23.48 -5.50
C GLY A 268 20.06 22.38 -6.54
N PHE A 269 19.62 22.68 -7.77
CA PHE A 269 19.80 21.76 -8.89
C PHE A 269 21.26 21.75 -9.37
N SER A 270 21.73 20.62 -9.84
CA SER A 270 23.11 20.49 -10.35
C SER A 270 23.35 21.27 -11.64
N SER A 271 22.30 21.56 -12.40
CA SER A 271 22.37 22.40 -13.60
C SER A 271 20.97 22.80 -14.08
N ILE A 272 20.90 23.94 -14.76
CA ILE A 272 19.67 24.40 -15.43
C ILE A 272 19.13 23.37 -16.47
N ASN A 273 20.02 22.64 -17.12
CA ASN A 273 19.64 21.60 -18.09
C ASN A 273 18.92 20.43 -17.41
N TYR A 274 19.41 20.00 -16.25
CA TYR A 274 18.76 18.96 -15.47
C TYR A 274 17.40 19.45 -14.94
N PHE A 275 17.34 20.63 -14.37
CA PHE A 275 16.10 21.27 -13.91
C PHE A 275 15.06 21.34 -15.03
N SER A 276 15.42 21.86 -16.21
CA SER A 276 14.50 22.00 -17.35
C SER A 276 13.93 20.67 -17.82
N LYS A 277 14.78 19.63 -17.94
CA LYS A 277 14.35 18.27 -18.31
C LYS A 277 13.40 17.67 -17.27
N LEU A 278 13.75 17.78 -15.98
CA LEU A 278 12.96 17.27 -14.88
C LEU A 278 11.60 17.99 -14.79
N PHE A 279 11.60 19.31 -14.93
CA PHE A 279 10.39 20.13 -14.91
C PHE A 279 9.43 19.70 -16.03
N LYS A 280 9.94 19.54 -17.26
CA LYS A 280 9.13 19.08 -18.39
C LYS A 280 8.61 17.66 -18.16
N LEU A 281 9.45 16.76 -17.63
CA LEU A 281 9.03 15.39 -17.31
C LEU A 281 7.90 15.34 -16.28
N LYS A 282 7.98 16.20 -15.24
CA LYS A 282 7.01 16.19 -14.12
C LYS A 282 5.75 17.02 -14.38
N THR A 283 5.80 17.99 -15.29
CA THR A 283 4.68 18.92 -15.55
C THR A 283 4.06 18.76 -16.93
N GLY A 284 4.74 18.07 -17.84
CA GLY A 284 4.37 18.00 -19.25
C GLY A 284 4.70 19.27 -20.06
N MET A 285 5.21 20.34 -19.42
CA MET A 285 5.46 21.65 -20.01
C MET A 285 6.91 22.08 -19.83
N THR A 286 7.44 22.84 -20.77
CA THR A 286 8.72 23.53 -20.58
C THR A 286 8.57 24.69 -19.58
N LEU A 287 9.69 25.15 -19.00
CA LEU A 287 9.73 26.30 -18.10
C LEU A 287 9.13 27.54 -18.77
N THR A 288 9.44 27.77 -20.05
CA THR A 288 8.96 28.91 -20.83
C THR A 288 7.45 28.83 -21.07
N GLU A 289 6.91 27.66 -21.42
CA GLU A 289 5.47 27.47 -21.61
C GLU A 289 4.72 27.71 -20.31
N PHE A 290 5.22 27.14 -19.21
CA PHE A 290 4.61 27.29 -17.89
C PHE A 290 4.62 28.76 -17.44
N SER A 291 5.74 29.48 -17.57
CA SER A 291 5.86 30.91 -17.21
C SER A 291 4.90 31.77 -18.02
N LYS A 292 4.77 31.53 -19.34
CA LYS A 292 3.84 32.33 -20.21
C LYS A 292 2.36 32.09 -19.81
N ILE A 293 1.98 30.88 -19.41
CA ILE A 293 0.61 30.61 -18.96
C ILE A 293 0.34 31.26 -17.61
N SER A 294 1.31 31.27 -16.71
CA SER A 294 1.21 31.87 -15.39
C SER A 294 1.10 33.39 -15.46
N SER A 295 1.90 34.04 -16.32
CA SER A 295 1.84 35.47 -16.55
C SER A 295 0.51 35.96 -17.14
N LYS A 296 -0.13 35.14 -17.99
CA LYS A 296 -1.47 35.43 -18.54
C LYS A 296 -2.60 35.28 -17.52
N ARG A 297 -2.43 34.44 -16.48
CA ARG A 297 -3.42 34.31 -15.38
C ARG A 297 -3.32 35.42 -14.34
N GLY A 298 -2.14 36.00 -14.14
CA GLY A 298 -1.93 37.18 -13.25
C GLY A 298 -2.47 38.52 -13.78
N LEU A 299 -2.89 38.58 -15.04
CA LEU A 299 -3.47 39.79 -15.67
C LEU A 299 -5.01 39.82 -15.65
N ARG A 300 -5.65 38.93 -14.90
CA ARG A 300 -7.12 38.86 -14.69
C ARG A 300 -7.46 39.02 -13.20
N ILE A 301 -7.05 40.11 -12.59
CA ILE A 301 -7.64 40.63 -11.34
C ILE A 301 -7.86 42.14 -11.56
#